data_20cb23223abd34f4c572b712398c0cf2
#
_entry.id   20cb23223abd34f4c572b712398c0cf2
#
_cell.length_a   1.000
_cell.length_b   1.000
_cell.length_c   1.000
_cell.angle_alpha   90.00
_cell.angle_beta   90.00
_cell.angle_gamma   90.00
#
_symmetry.space_group_name_H-M   'P 1'
#
loop_
_entity.id
_entity.type
_entity.pdbx_description
1 polymer ?
#
loop_
_entity_poly.entity_id
_entity_poly.type
_entity_poly.pdbx_seq_one_letter_code
_entity_poly.pdbx_strand_id
1 'polypeptide(L)'
;FTTEVFDTGVALLAYAGMLLSYDWRLALVSMLFPPISFFLAEKMKRVVQKTGAAYKEEAGRLSGATLDRAANAITYRVFGCEKQRQSAYEKELGDYERAAVKANIWSSALPPLYRVISMAGILPVVWFGAQNIAGKGWTAWDLAAFTTFLSCFTKLATKSSNAAKLFNAVHKAQVSWKRIRPTMQPVEALSEVSPLKPAVLEVRNV
;
A
#
# COMPACT_ATOMS: atom_id res chain seq x y z
N PHE A 1 14.99 2.47 5.43
CA PHE A 1 13.61 2.36 5.90
C PHE A 1 13.40 3.10 7.23
N THR A 2 14.19 2.80 8.28
CA THR A 2 14.11 3.49 9.59
C THR A 2 14.42 4.98 9.47
N THR A 3 15.43 5.35 8.69
CA THR A 3 15.80 6.74 8.42
C THR A 3 14.70 7.52 7.70
N GLU A 4 14.03 6.92 6.73
CA GLU A 4 12.91 7.56 6.02
C GLU A 4 11.68 7.77 6.90
N VAL A 5 11.36 6.82 7.78
CA VAL A 5 10.25 6.96 8.75
C VAL A 5 10.56 8.09 9.74
N PHE A 6 11.78 8.13 10.25
CA PHE A 6 12.21 9.17 11.19
C PHE A 6 12.23 10.54 10.51
N ASP A 7 12.86 10.68 9.33
CA ASP A 7 12.90 11.93 8.57
C ASP A 7 11.49 12.44 8.24
N THR A 8 10.60 11.55 7.79
CA THR A 8 9.21 11.93 7.48
C THR A 8 8.46 12.36 8.73
N GLY A 9 8.61 11.66 9.85
CA GLY A 9 7.95 11.99 11.12
C GLY A 9 8.43 13.33 11.69
N VAL A 10 9.75 13.53 11.77
CA VAL A 10 10.33 14.80 12.25
C VAL A 10 9.96 15.96 11.35
N ALA A 11 10.01 15.78 10.02
CA ALA A 11 9.65 16.81 9.07
C ALA A 11 8.15 17.20 9.19
N LEU A 12 7.25 16.23 9.38
CA LEU A 12 5.82 16.51 9.58
C LEU A 12 5.58 17.36 10.84
N LEU A 13 6.22 17.01 11.95
CA LEU A 13 6.11 17.76 13.19
C LEU A 13 6.71 19.17 13.06
N ALA A 14 7.88 19.29 12.42
CA ALA A 14 8.53 20.58 12.21
C ALA A 14 7.69 21.51 11.32
N TYR A 15 7.18 21.01 10.17
CA TYR A 15 6.32 21.82 9.30
C TYR A 15 4.97 22.14 9.95
N ALA A 16 4.37 21.22 10.70
CA ALA A 16 3.15 21.49 11.45
C ALA A 16 3.36 22.56 12.51
N GLY A 17 4.44 22.47 13.31
CA GLY A 17 4.79 23.48 14.30
C GLY A 17 5.06 24.84 13.67
N MET A 18 5.77 24.88 12.55
CA MET A 18 6.02 26.11 11.81
C MET A 18 4.74 26.75 11.27
N LEU A 19 3.82 25.98 10.70
CA LEU A 19 2.53 26.50 10.23
C LEU A 19 1.68 27.08 11.39
N LEU A 20 1.66 26.38 12.54
CA LEU A 20 0.94 26.84 13.72
C LEU A 20 1.51 28.15 14.31
N SER A 21 2.82 28.37 14.19
CA SER A 21 3.48 29.59 14.68
C SER A 21 3.19 30.81 13.80
N TYR A 22 2.89 30.64 12.50
CA TYR A 22 2.53 31.73 11.61
C TYR A 22 1.06 32.17 11.76
N ASP A 23 0.13 31.21 11.66
CA ASP A 23 -1.30 31.45 11.85
C ASP A 23 -1.98 30.12 12.22
N TRP A 24 -2.29 29.94 13.49
CA TRP A 24 -2.87 28.71 13.99
C TRP A 24 -4.25 28.40 13.41
N ARG A 25 -5.04 29.44 13.06
CA ARG A 25 -6.39 29.29 12.49
C ARG A 25 -6.32 28.76 11.07
N LEU A 26 -5.49 29.39 10.25
CA LEU A 26 -5.28 28.95 8.86
C LEU A 26 -4.56 27.61 8.79
N ALA A 27 -3.63 27.36 9.72
CA ALA A 27 -2.98 26.07 9.85
C ALA A 27 -3.99 24.95 10.14
N LEU A 28 -4.90 25.14 11.09
CA LEU A 28 -5.95 24.14 11.39
C LEU A 28 -6.86 23.87 10.20
N VAL A 29 -7.33 24.91 9.50
CA VAL A 29 -8.17 24.76 8.31
C VAL A 29 -7.44 23.99 7.21
N SER A 30 -6.20 24.33 6.92
CA SER A 30 -5.41 23.69 5.87
C SER A 30 -4.99 22.26 6.24
N MET A 31 -4.67 22.01 7.52
CA MET A 31 -4.30 20.68 8.02
C MET A 31 -5.46 19.68 8.08
N LEU A 32 -6.70 20.11 7.86
CA LEU A 32 -7.86 19.21 7.76
C LEU A 32 -7.81 18.34 6.49
N PHE A 33 -7.23 18.81 5.39
CA PHE A 33 -7.22 18.12 4.11
C PHE A 33 -6.36 16.84 4.07
N PRO A 34 -5.14 16.80 4.63
CA PRO A 34 -4.33 15.58 4.69
C PRO A 34 -5.02 14.40 5.38
N PRO A 35 -5.67 14.55 6.57
CA PRO A 35 -6.45 13.48 7.18
C PRO A 35 -7.62 13.02 6.33
N ILE A 36 -8.34 13.93 5.67
CA ILE A 36 -9.45 13.57 4.75
C ILE A 36 -8.94 12.67 3.64
N SER A 37 -7.80 13.01 3.03
CA SER A 37 -7.20 12.18 1.99
C SER A 37 -6.82 10.79 2.53
N PHE A 38 -6.35 10.68 3.77
CA PHE A 38 -6.02 9.43 4.42
C PHE A 38 -7.27 8.57 4.67
N PHE A 39 -8.36 9.15 5.18
CA PHE A 39 -9.63 8.43 5.37
C PHE A 39 -10.19 7.90 4.05
N LEU A 40 -10.13 8.70 2.99
CA LEU A 40 -10.56 8.27 1.67
C LEU A 40 -9.66 7.13 1.14
N ALA A 41 -8.35 7.22 1.37
CA ALA A 41 -7.39 6.17 1.05
C ALA A 41 -7.77 4.84 1.70
N GLU A 42 -8.06 4.84 2.99
CA GLU A 42 -8.40 3.64 3.73
C GLU A 42 -9.72 3.02 3.24
N LYS A 43 -10.72 3.86 2.94
CA LYS A 43 -12.00 3.40 2.38
C LYS A 43 -11.83 2.75 1.00
N MET A 44 -10.97 3.33 0.16
CA MET A 44 -10.71 2.84 -1.19
C MET A 44 -9.77 1.62 -1.22
N LYS A 45 -8.97 1.40 -0.19
CA LYS A 45 -8.05 0.26 -0.07
C LYS A 45 -8.75 -1.09 -0.27
N ARG A 46 -9.97 -1.24 0.24
CA ARG A 46 -10.77 -2.46 0.06
C ARG A 46 -11.07 -2.74 -1.42
N VAL A 47 -11.34 -1.70 -2.20
CA VAL A 47 -11.61 -1.82 -3.64
C VAL A 47 -10.35 -2.29 -4.37
N VAL A 48 -9.19 -1.69 -4.07
CA VAL A 48 -7.90 -2.09 -4.64
C VAL A 48 -7.54 -3.52 -4.28
N GLN A 49 -7.75 -3.91 -3.01
CA GLN A 49 -7.49 -5.28 -2.57
C GLN A 49 -8.38 -6.29 -3.27
N LYS A 50 -9.69 -5.98 -3.40
CA LYS A 50 -10.65 -6.85 -4.10
C LYS A 50 -10.32 -7.01 -5.57
N THR A 51 -10.05 -5.91 -6.28
CA THR A 51 -9.68 -5.96 -7.70
C THR A 51 -8.32 -6.62 -7.92
N GLY A 52 -7.35 -6.38 -7.03
CA GLY A 52 -6.05 -7.02 -7.08
C GLY A 52 -6.11 -8.52 -6.77
N ALA A 53 -7.00 -8.97 -5.88
CA ALA A 53 -7.23 -10.38 -5.62
C ALA A 53 -7.85 -11.09 -6.84
N ALA A 54 -8.88 -10.49 -7.47
CA ALA A 54 -9.49 -10.99 -8.69
C ALA A 54 -8.47 -11.10 -9.84
N TYR A 55 -7.63 -10.08 -10.01
CA TYR A 55 -6.54 -10.12 -10.99
C TYR A 55 -5.57 -11.29 -10.77
N LYS A 56 -5.18 -11.55 -9.51
CA LYS A 56 -4.28 -12.65 -9.18
C LYS A 56 -4.92 -14.02 -9.41
N GLU A 57 -6.21 -14.14 -9.16
CA GLU A 57 -6.98 -15.36 -9.42
C GLU A 57 -7.02 -15.68 -10.92
N GLU A 58 -7.38 -14.70 -11.76
CA GLU A 58 -7.40 -14.87 -13.21
C GLU A 58 -5.98 -15.11 -13.79
N ALA A 59 -4.96 -14.47 -13.23
CA ALA A 59 -3.57 -14.75 -13.58
C ALA A 59 -3.17 -16.20 -13.27
N GLY A 60 -3.62 -16.73 -12.15
CA GLY A 60 -3.41 -18.15 -11.79
C GLY A 60 -4.11 -19.11 -12.75
N ARG A 61 -5.36 -18.82 -13.13
CA ARG A 61 -6.13 -19.62 -14.12
C ARG A 61 -5.44 -19.62 -15.47
N LEU A 62 -5.07 -18.43 -15.98
CA LEU A 62 -4.36 -18.31 -17.26
C LEU A 62 -3.01 -19.04 -17.24
N SER A 63 -2.25 -18.96 -16.13
CA SER A 63 -1.01 -19.71 -15.97
C SER A 63 -1.25 -21.23 -16.04
N GLY A 64 -2.27 -21.71 -15.35
CA GLY A 64 -2.66 -23.13 -15.42
C GLY A 64 -3.03 -23.58 -16.82
N ALA A 65 -3.87 -22.81 -17.52
CA ALA A 65 -4.25 -23.08 -18.91
C ALA A 65 -3.05 -23.04 -19.86
N THR A 66 -2.10 -22.14 -19.64
CA THR A 66 -0.86 -22.05 -20.43
C THR A 66 0.01 -23.29 -20.22
N LEU A 67 0.17 -23.74 -18.98
CA LEU A 67 0.91 -24.96 -18.66
C LEU A 67 0.24 -26.22 -19.23
N ASP A 68 -1.09 -26.33 -19.09
CA ASP A 68 -1.85 -27.44 -19.67
C ASP A 68 -1.70 -27.49 -21.19
N ARG A 69 -1.79 -26.34 -21.86
CA ARG A 69 -1.60 -26.22 -23.30
C ARG A 69 -0.20 -26.59 -23.74
N ALA A 70 0.82 -26.20 -22.98
CA ALA A 70 2.22 -26.56 -23.30
C ALA A 70 2.48 -28.06 -23.08
N ALA A 71 1.99 -28.62 -21.98
CA ALA A 71 2.19 -30.02 -21.64
C ALA A 71 1.43 -30.97 -22.57
N ASN A 72 0.23 -30.61 -23.00
CA ASN A 72 -0.69 -31.45 -23.77
C ASN A 72 -0.77 -31.05 -25.25
N ALA A 73 0.17 -30.27 -25.79
CA ALA A 73 0.14 -29.77 -27.17
C ALA A 73 0.04 -30.89 -28.22
N ILE A 74 0.79 -31.96 -28.02
CA ILE A 74 0.79 -33.14 -28.94
C ILE A 74 -0.57 -33.83 -28.86
N THR A 75 -1.12 -34.02 -27.66
CA THR A 75 -2.42 -34.65 -27.45
C THR A 75 -3.53 -33.89 -28.17
N TYR A 76 -3.57 -32.55 -28.03
CA TYR A 76 -4.56 -31.71 -28.69
C TYR A 76 -4.49 -31.80 -30.23
N ARG A 77 -3.27 -31.95 -30.77
CA ARG A 77 -3.04 -32.12 -32.20
C ARG A 77 -3.51 -33.47 -32.69
N VAL A 78 -3.20 -34.54 -31.95
CA VAL A 78 -3.62 -35.90 -32.32
C VAL A 78 -5.13 -36.07 -32.31
N PHE A 79 -5.82 -35.45 -31.34
CA PHE A 79 -7.30 -35.52 -31.24
C PHE A 79 -8.03 -34.44 -32.04
N GLY A 80 -7.33 -33.53 -32.73
CA GLY A 80 -7.94 -32.47 -33.55
C GLY A 80 -8.73 -31.41 -32.73
N CYS A 81 -8.45 -31.26 -31.42
CA CYS A 81 -9.16 -30.36 -30.50
C CYS A 81 -8.54 -28.94 -30.42
N GLU A 82 -7.60 -28.62 -31.31
CA GLU A 82 -6.81 -27.38 -31.26
C GLU A 82 -7.68 -26.12 -31.26
N LYS A 83 -8.66 -26.06 -32.20
CA LYS A 83 -9.56 -24.88 -32.31
C LYS A 83 -10.42 -24.64 -31.05
N GLN A 84 -10.95 -25.72 -30.50
CA GLN A 84 -11.79 -25.65 -29.30
C GLN A 84 -10.97 -25.19 -28.08
N ARG A 85 -9.76 -25.72 -27.93
CA ARG A 85 -8.83 -25.34 -26.87
C ARG A 85 -8.29 -23.91 -27.04
N GLN A 86 -8.08 -23.48 -28.27
CA GLN A 86 -7.71 -22.09 -28.57
C GLN A 86 -8.80 -21.12 -28.13
N SER A 87 -10.07 -21.38 -28.49
CA SER A 87 -11.18 -20.52 -28.10
C SER A 87 -11.38 -20.45 -26.57
N ALA A 88 -11.19 -21.59 -25.87
CA ALA A 88 -11.23 -21.61 -24.40
C ALA A 88 -10.10 -20.76 -23.77
N TYR A 89 -8.89 -20.85 -24.30
CA TYR A 89 -7.74 -20.08 -23.85
C TYR A 89 -7.92 -18.58 -24.10
N GLU A 90 -8.44 -18.19 -25.27
CA GLU A 90 -8.73 -16.79 -25.60
C GLU A 90 -9.78 -16.18 -24.66
N LYS A 91 -10.75 -16.98 -24.23
CA LYS A 91 -11.72 -16.54 -23.21
C LYS A 91 -11.03 -16.25 -21.88
N GLU A 92 -10.20 -17.15 -21.38
CA GLU A 92 -9.45 -16.96 -20.12
C GLU A 92 -8.48 -15.78 -20.22
N LEU A 93 -7.84 -15.58 -21.38
CA LEU A 93 -7.00 -14.41 -21.64
C LEU A 93 -7.82 -13.11 -21.56
N GLY A 94 -9.02 -13.08 -22.16
CA GLY A 94 -9.92 -11.92 -22.07
C GLY A 94 -10.42 -11.64 -20.66
N ASP A 95 -10.65 -12.67 -19.85
CA ASP A 95 -11.04 -12.51 -18.44
C ASP A 95 -9.87 -11.95 -17.61
N TYR A 96 -8.65 -12.46 -17.84
CA TYR A 96 -7.44 -11.93 -17.24
C TYR A 96 -7.18 -10.46 -17.62
N GLU A 97 -7.29 -10.10 -18.91
CA GLU A 97 -7.09 -8.73 -19.37
C GLU A 97 -8.08 -7.75 -18.71
N ARG A 98 -9.35 -8.12 -18.63
CA ARG A 98 -10.38 -7.30 -17.95
C ARG A 98 -10.06 -7.11 -16.48
N ALA A 99 -9.68 -8.17 -15.80
CA ALA A 99 -9.29 -8.10 -14.39
C ALA A 99 -8.01 -7.27 -14.18
N ALA A 100 -7.01 -7.42 -15.07
CA ALA A 100 -5.76 -6.68 -15.05
C ALA A 100 -5.97 -5.17 -15.26
N VAL A 101 -6.75 -4.80 -16.28
CA VAL A 101 -7.10 -3.39 -16.56
C VAL A 101 -7.82 -2.77 -15.37
N LYS A 102 -8.82 -3.46 -14.82
CA LYS A 102 -9.59 -2.97 -13.66
C LYS A 102 -8.70 -2.80 -12.42
N ALA A 103 -7.85 -3.76 -12.12
CA ALA A 103 -6.92 -3.67 -10.99
C ALA A 103 -5.90 -2.53 -11.19
N ASN A 104 -5.38 -2.37 -12.41
CA ASN A 104 -4.41 -1.33 -12.75
C ASN A 104 -5.01 0.08 -12.68
N ILE A 105 -6.23 0.29 -13.20
CA ILE A 105 -6.94 1.57 -13.11
C ILE A 105 -7.08 1.98 -11.64
N TRP A 106 -7.59 1.11 -10.78
CA TRP A 106 -7.78 1.42 -9.37
C TRP A 106 -6.47 1.65 -8.63
N SER A 107 -5.44 0.85 -8.87
CA SER A 107 -4.14 1.00 -8.21
C SER A 107 -3.39 2.26 -8.65
N SER A 108 -3.54 2.65 -9.93
CA SER A 108 -2.82 3.79 -10.51
C SER A 108 -3.55 5.13 -10.34
N ALA A 109 -4.89 5.13 -10.29
CA ALA A 109 -5.67 6.34 -10.13
C ALA A 109 -5.68 6.87 -8.68
N LEU A 110 -5.52 5.99 -7.69
CA LEU A 110 -5.59 6.37 -6.28
C LEU A 110 -4.47 7.32 -5.82
N PRO A 111 -3.18 7.10 -6.13
CA PRO A 111 -2.11 8.00 -5.70
C PRO A 111 -2.29 9.45 -6.16
N PRO A 112 -2.60 9.74 -7.44
CA PRO A 112 -2.89 11.11 -7.87
C PRO A 112 -4.13 11.69 -7.22
N LEU A 113 -5.19 10.90 -7.00
CA LEU A 113 -6.40 11.36 -6.32
C LEU A 113 -6.10 11.85 -4.89
N TYR A 114 -5.34 11.07 -4.12
CA TYR A 114 -4.94 11.49 -2.77
C TYR A 114 -4.09 12.75 -2.79
N ARG A 115 -3.22 12.88 -3.77
CA ARG A 115 -2.37 14.05 -3.93
C ARG A 115 -3.19 15.31 -4.24
N VAL A 116 -4.19 15.20 -5.12
CA VAL A 116 -5.11 16.30 -5.44
C VAL A 116 -5.90 16.72 -4.20
N ILE A 117 -6.45 15.78 -3.43
CA ILE A 117 -7.22 16.08 -2.23
C ILE A 117 -6.33 16.72 -1.15
N SER A 118 -5.13 16.16 -0.92
CA SER A 118 -4.17 16.76 0.04
C SER A 118 -3.76 18.17 -0.36
N MET A 119 -3.61 18.44 -1.66
CA MET A 119 -3.25 19.74 -2.17
C MET A 119 -4.43 20.72 -2.27
N ALA A 120 -5.66 20.25 -2.23
CA ALA A 120 -6.83 21.13 -2.18
C ALA A 120 -6.81 22.08 -0.96
N GLY A 121 -6.09 21.72 0.10
CA GLY A 121 -5.79 22.62 1.21
C GLY A 121 -5.02 23.88 0.85
N ILE A 122 -4.42 23.96 -0.36
CA ILE A 122 -3.82 25.19 -0.88
C ILE A 122 -4.87 26.29 -1.12
N LEU A 123 -6.09 25.90 -1.50
CA LEU A 123 -7.16 26.86 -1.81
C LEU A 123 -7.47 27.82 -0.64
N PRO A 124 -7.76 27.31 0.59
CA PRO A 124 -7.93 28.19 1.73
C PRO A 124 -6.64 28.96 2.09
N VAL A 125 -5.46 28.38 1.91
CA VAL A 125 -4.20 29.07 2.16
C VAL A 125 -4.03 30.28 1.24
N VAL A 126 -4.33 30.15 -0.04
CA VAL A 126 -4.23 31.24 -1.00
C VAL A 126 -5.30 32.29 -0.72
N TRP A 127 -6.55 31.87 -0.47
CA TRP A 127 -7.67 32.79 -0.22
C TRP A 127 -7.46 33.62 1.06
N PHE A 128 -7.24 32.96 2.19
CA PHE A 128 -7.06 33.67 3.47
C PHE A 128 -5.68 34.34 3.57
N GLY A 129 -4.64 33.75 2.96
CA GLY A 129 -3.34 34.39 2.89
C GLY A 129 -3.34 35.69 2.11
N ALA A 130 -4.08 35.77 0.98
CA ALA A 130 -4.28 37.02 0.26
C ALA A 130 -5.05 38.07 1.09
N GLN A 131 -6.03 37.66 1.88
CA GLN A 131 -6.73 38.56 2.80
C GLN A 131 -5.82 39.06 3.92
N ASN A 132 -4.94 38.22 4.46
CA ASN A 132 -3.96 38.60 5.48
C ASN A 132 -2.96 39.64 4.94
N ILE A 133 -2.49 39.50 3.68
CA ILE A 133 -1.64 40.50 3.02
C ILE A 133 -2.39 41.82 2.79
N ALA A 134 -3.67 41.76 2.39
CA ALA A 134 -4.50 42.94 2.19
C ALA A 134 -4.92 43.65 3.48
N GLY A 135 -4.48 43.18 4.65
CA GLY A 135 -4.84 43.74 5.97
C GLY A 135 -6.30 43.50 6.38
N LYS A 136 -7.05 42.65 5.67
CA LYS A 136 -8.44 42.29 5.94
C LYS A 136 -8.59 40.93 6.64
N GLY A 137 -7.47 40.24 6.87
CA GLY A 137 -7.44 38.91 7.45
C GLY A 137 -7.24 38.91 8.98
N TRP A 138 -6.95 37.74 9.53
CA TRP A 138 -6.79 37.54 10.98
C TRP A 138 -5.42 37.96 11.49
N THR A 139 -4.40 37.95 10.66
CA THR A 139 -3.01 38.27 10.96
C THR A 139 -2.44 39.09 9.82
N ALA A 140 -1.73 40.17 10.14
CA ALA A 140 -1.03 40.97 9.11
C ALA A 140 0.18 40.17 8.61
N TRP A 141 0.14 39.82 7.33
CA TRP A 141 1.23 39.09 6.68
C TRP A 141 1.99 39.96 5.69
N ASP A 142 3.30 39.74 5.62
CA ASP A 142 4.11 40.17 4.51
C ASP A 142 4.12 39.07 3.42
N LEU A 143 4.50 39.44 2.21
CA LEU A 143 4.63 38.51 1.08
C LEU A 143 5.60 37.37 1.38
N ALA A 144 6.64 37.63 2.18
CA ALA A 144 7.59 36.62 2.63
C ALA A 144 6.92 35.58 3.56
N ALA A 145 6.08 36.01 4.49
CA ALA A 145 5.33 35.12 5.37
C ALA A 145 4.36 34.24 4.58
N PHE A 146 3.64 34.80 3.61
CA PHE A 146 2.73 34.07 2.73
C PHE A 146 3.45 32.98 1.92
N THR A 147 4.55 33.32 1.26
CA THR A 147 5.31 32.36 0.46
C THR A 147 5.93 31.26 1.31
N THR A 148 6.38 31.59 2.52
CA THR A 148 6.89 30.63 3.50
C THR A 148 5.79 29.67 3.96
N PHE A 149 4.62 30.19 4.34
CA PHE A 149 3.48 29.38 4.76
C PHE A 149 3.03 28.43 3.64
N LEU A 150 2.88 28.93 2.41
CA LEU A 150 2.51 28.14 1.23
C LEU A 150 3.54 27.03 0.94
N SER A 151 4.82 27.34 1.05
CA SER A 151 5.91 26.36 0.86
C SER A 151 5.91 25.29 1.94
N CYS A 152 5.74 25.67 3.21
CA CYS A 152 5.62 24.73 4.32
C CYS A 152 4.40 23.83 4.20
N PHE A 153 3.25 24.39 3.82
CA PHE A 153 2.03 23.60 3.60
C PHE A 153 2.22 22.59 2.45
N THR A 154 2.80 23.01 1.32
CA THR A 154 3.05 22.12 0.17
C THR A 154 3.99 20.96 0.56
N LYS A 155 5.03 21.24 1.33
CA LYS A 155 5.95 20.22 1.86
C LYS A 155 5.25 19.30 2.86
N LEU A 156 4.42 19.84 3.76
CA LEU A 156 3.62 19.06 4.70
C LEU A 156 2.67 18.11 3.95
N ALA A 157 1.90 18.61 2.98
CA ALA A 157 0.95 17.82 2.18
C ALA A 157 1.66 16.68 1.43
N THR A 158 2.83 16.96 0.84
CA THR A 158 3.64 15.97 0.12
C THR A 158 4.20 14.91 1.08
N LYS A 159 4.78 15.32 2.20
CA LYS A 159 5.31 14.40 3.23
C LYS A 159 4.19 13.58 3.87
N SER A 160 3.01 14.16 4.12
CA SER A 160 1.83 13.45 4.64
C SER A 160 1.36 12.35 3.68
N SER A 161 1.31 12.62 2.38
CA SER A 161 0.98 11.60 1.37
C SER A 161 1.99 10.44 1.36
N ASN A 162 3.27 10.72 1.59
CA ASN A 162 4.31 9.69 1.69
C ASN A 162 4.24 8.92 3.02
N ALA A 163 3.87 9.57 4.12
CA ALA A 163 3.67 8.93 5.43
C ALA A 163 2.62 7.82 5.38
N ALA A 164 1.54 8.02 4.61
CA ALA A 164 0.52 6.98 4.40
C ALA A 164 1.10 5.70 3.73
N LYS A 165 2.04 5.85 2.79
CA LYS A 165 2.75 4.72 2.16
C LYS A 165 3.67 4.01 3.15
N LEU A 166 4.38 4.77 3.99
CA LEU A 166 5.26 4.23 5.03
C LEU A 166 4.47 3.46 6.08
N PHE A 167 3.32 3.96 6.52
CA PHE A 167 2.45 3.26 7.47
C PHE A 167 2.01 1.90 6.93
N ASN A 168 1.60 1.83 5.65
CA ASN A 168 1.25 0.57 5.00
C ASN A 168 2.45 -0.40 4.91
N ALA A 169 3.66 0.12 4.66
CA ALA A 169 4.88 -0.70 4.62
C ALA A 169 5.24 -1.25 6.00
N VAL A 170 5.12 -0.44 7.06
CA VAL A 170 5.32 -0.88 8.46
C VAL A 170 4.31 -1.96 8.83
N HIS A 171 3.04 -1.78 8.47
CA HIS A 171 2.01 -2.79 8.76
C HIS A 171 2.29 -4.12 8.04
N LYS A 172 2.71 -4.09 6.79
CA LYS A 172 3.15 -5.30 6.07
C LYS A 172 4.36 -5.96 6.72
N ALA A 173 5.33 -5.16 7.18
CA ALA A 173 6.50 -5.65 7.89
C ALA A 173 6.10 -6.32 9.21
N GLN A 174 5.17 -5.75 9.98
CA GLN A 174 4.64 -6.37 11.21
C GLN A 174 3.96 -7.71 10.95
N VAL A 175 3.16 -7.81 9.87
CA VAL A 175 2.51 -9.08 9.49
C VAL A 175 3.56 -10.13 9.11
N SER A 176 4.58 -9.75 8.36
CA SER A 176 5.69 -10.63 8.00
C SER A 176 6.49 -11.06 9.24
N TRP A 177 6.77 -10.13 10.15
CA TRP A 177 7.45 -10.41 11.41
C TRP A 177 6.70 -11.42 12.29
N LYS A 178 5.37 -11.26 12.42
CA LYS A 178 4.53 -12.23 13.14
C LYS A 178 4.61 -13.65 12.57
N ARG A 179 4.82 -13.78 11.25
CA ARG A 179 4.97 -15.10 10.61
C ARG A 179 6.35 -15.70 10.82
N ILE A 180 7.40 -14.87 10.84
CA ILE A 180 8.79 -15.32 10.93
C ILE A 180 9.19 -15.56 12.39
N ARG A 181 8.66 -14.77 13.33
CA ARG A 181 8.98 -14.85 14.75
C ARG A 181 8.89 -16.27 15.36
N PRO A 182 7.86 -17.08 15.08
CA PRO A 182 7.78 -18.45 15.61
C PRO A 182 8.90 -19.36 15.08
N THR A 183 9.36 -19.10 13.85
CA THR A 183 10.43 -19.89 13.20
C THR A 183 11.84 -19.47 13.69
N MET A 184 11.96 -18.27 14.28
CA MET A 184 13.21 -17.74 14.83
C MET A 184 13.38 -18.04 16.35
N GLN A 185 12.39 -18.66 16.97
CA GLN A 185 12.60 -19.15 18.34
C GLN A 185 13.71 -20.22 18.29
N PRO A 186 14.74 -20.11 19.15
CA PRO A 186 15.71 -21.18 19.23
C PRO A 186 14.94 -22.46 19.50
N VAL A 187 15.23 -23.49 18.70
CA VAL A 187 14.74 -24.84 18.98
C VAL A 187 15.16 -25.10 20.44
N GLU A 188 14.19 -25.23 21.36
CA GLU A 188 14.49 -25.69 22.70
C GLU A 188 15.39 -26.90 22.53
N ALA A 189 16.61 -26.80 23.07
CA ALA A 189 17.54 -27.88 22.98
C ALA A 189 16.76 -29.12 23.43
N LEU A 190 16.61 -30.08 22.50
CA LEU A 190 15.91 -31.32 22.76
C LEU A 190 16.41 -31.76 24.14
N SER A 191 15.54 -31.69 25.14
CA SER A 191 15.85 -32.15 26.47
C SER A 191 16.52 -33.49 26.29
N GLU A 192 17.73 -33.63 26.79
CA GLU A 192 18.57 -34.84 26.63
C GLU A 192 17.66 -36.06 26.61
N VAL A 193 17.57 -36.68 25.43
CA VAL A 193 16.83 -37.93 25.30
C VAL A 193 17.47 -38.85 26.31
N SER A 194 16.79 -39.07 27.41
CA SER A 194 17.24 -40.03 28.44
C SER A 194 17.64 -41.30 27.69
N PRO A 195 18.87 -41.79 27.83
CA PRO A 195 19.35 -42.91 27.04
C PRO A 195 18.31 -44.04 27.18
N LEU A 196 17.65 -44.33 26.08
CA LEU A 196 16.68 -45.43 26.00
C LEU A 196 17.44 -46.66 26.51
N LYS A 197 17.01 -47.20 27.64
CA LYS A 197 17.51 -48.50 28.10
C LYS A 197 17.33 -49.47 26.93
N PRO A 198 18.38 -50.23 26.53
CA PRO A 198 18.28 -51.15 25.42
C PRO A 198 17.09 -52.09 25.66
N ALA A 199 16.05 -51.97 24.83
CA ALA A 199 14.94 -52.87 24.88
C ALA A 199 15.44 -54.23 24.40
N VAL A 200 15.36 -55.25 25.27
CA VAL A 200 15.65 -56.63 24.88
C VAL A 200 14.53 -57.07 23.92
N LEU A 201 14.89 -57.29 22.66
CA LEU A 201 13.97 -57.80 21.65
C LEU A 201 13.85 -59.30 21.83
N GLU A 202 12.82 -59.73 22.57
CA GLU A 202 12.54 -61.17 22.78
C GLU A 202 11.63 -61.66 21.67
N VAL A 203 12.22 -62.39 20.69
CA VAL A 203 11.44 -63.03 19.60
C VAL A 203 11.01 -64.40 20.14
N ARG A 204 9.72 -64.53 20.48
CA ARG A 204 9.13 -65.82 20.85
C ARG A 204 8.40 -66.39 19.64
N ASN A 205 8.88 -67.57 19.21
CA ASN A 205 8.30 -68.49 18.22
C ASN A 205 8.04 -67.88 16.83
N VAL A 206 8.97 -68.12 15.92
CA VAL A 206 8.72 -68.20 14.50
C VAL A 206 8.31 -69.63 14.18
#